data_77dfbaef465b49d32c57d8bcba165664
#
_entry.id   77dfbaef465b49d32c57d8bcba165664
#
_cell.length_a   1.000
_cell.length_b   1.000
_cell.length_c   1.000
_cell.angle_alpha   90.00
_cell.angle_beta   90.00
_cell.angle_gamma   90.00
#
_symmetry.space_group_name_H-M   'P 1'
#
loop_
_entity.id
_entity.type
_entity.pdbx_description
1 polymer ?
#
loop_
_entity_poly.entity_id
_entity_poly.type
_entity_poly.pdbx_seq_one_letter_code
_entity_poly.pdbx_strand_id
1 'polypeptide(L)'
;YARLRDRLTQAGLRGQARLISVSFDPLQDTPRQMREYAEIHGAVGDIWTIARIFPPDLDLMKRSFGLRVIPDDMGGYQHNAAIHLLDKSGRLSNIFNIEAVDEVFQAVQRML
;
A
#
# COMPACT_ATOMS: atom_id res chain seq x y z
N TYR A 1 7.00 2.75 2.33
CA TYR A 1 6.79 1.35 2.80
C TYR A 1 8.09 0.62 3.13
N ALA A 2 9.20 0.92 2.44
CA ALA A 2 10.48 0.28 2.76
C ALA A 2 10.90 0.53 4.22
N ARG A 3 10.76 1.76 4.70
CA ARG A 3 11.05 2.10 6.10
C ARG A 3 10.12 1.37 7.07
N LEU A 4 8.84 1.31 6.74
CA LEU A 4 7.86 0.60 7.58
C LEU A 4 8.14 -0.90 7.62
N ARG A 5 8.47 -1.50 6.46
CA ARG A 5 8.92 -2.90 6.40
C ARG A 5 10.10 -3.16 7.32
N ASP A 6 11.10 -2.28 7.27
CA ASP A 6 12.30 -2.46 8.10
C ASP A 6 11.96 -2.38 9.59
N ARG A 7 11.12 -1.45 9.98
CA ARG A 7 10.69 -1.32 11.38
C ARG A 7 9.91 -2.54 11.86
N LEU A 8 8.99 -3.05 11.05
CA LEU A 8 8.24 -4.25 11.38
C LEU A 8 9.15 -5.47 11.49
N THR A 9 10.11 -5.60 10.59
CA THR A 9 11.08 -6.70 10.61
C THR A 9 11.95 -6.64 11.85
N GLN A 10 12.49 -5.48 12.18
CA GLN A 10 13.35 -5.28 13.36
C GLN A 10 12.59 -5.53 14.67
N ALA A 11 11.30 -5.25 14.70
CA ALA A 11 10.47 -5.50 15.87
C ALA A 11 9.96 -6.95 15.98
N GLY A 12 10.32 -7.82 15.04
CA GLY A 12 9.88 -9.22 15.05
C GLY A 12 8.43 -9.44 14.67
N LEU A 13 7.82 -8.48 13.95
CA LEU A 13 6.39 -8.51 13.61
C LEU A 13 6.12 -9.05 12.21
N ARG A 14 7.10 -9.61 11.55
CA ARG A 14 7.04 -10.03 10.16
C ARG A 14 5.88 -11.00 9.85
N GLY A 15 5.55 -11.88 10.76
CA GLY A 15 4.44 -12.82 10.60
C GLY A 15 3.10 -12.29 11.07
N GLN A 16 3.06 -11.10 11.66
CA GLN A 16 1.85 -10.56 12.32
C GLN A 16 1.28 -9.35 11.59
N ALA A 17 2.05 -8.70 10.72
CA ALA A 17 1.61 -7.56 9.93
C ALA A 17 2.07 -7.75 8.49
N ARG A 18 1.30 -7.22 7.56
CA ARG A 18 1.59 -7.30 6.13
C ARG A 18 1.36 -5.95 5.47
N LEU A 19 2.26 -5.59 4.58
CA LEU A 19 2.13 -4.41 3.73
C LEU A 19 1.61 -4.81 2.36
N ILE A 20 0.68 -4.04 1.83
CA ILE A 20 0.15 -4.24 0.48
C ILE A 20 0.16 -2.89 -0.23
N SER A 21 0.87 -2.82 -1.33
CA SER A 21 0.81 -1.68 -2.25
C SER A 21 -0.06 -2.05 -3.43
N VAL A 22 -1.06 -1.23 -3.72
CA VAL A 22 -2.01 -1.52 -4.80
C VAL A 22 -1.89 -0.44 -5.87
N SER A 23 -1.65 -0.86 -7.12
CA SER A 23 -1.62 0.05 -8.25
C SER A 23 -3.02 0.58 -8.57
N PHE A 24 -3.10 1.89 -8.82
CA PHE A 24 -4.33 2.52 -9.31
C PHE A 24 -4.40 2.57 -10.86
N ASP A 25 -3.34 2.12 -11.56
CA ASP A 25 -3.26 2.17 -13.01
C ASP A 25 -2.89 0.78 -13.58
N PRO A 26 -3.80 -0.20 -13.48
CA PRO A 26 -3.48 -1.57 -13.86
C PRO A 26 -3.24 -1.78 -15.35
N LEU A 27 -3.62 -0.82 -16.20
CA LEU A 27 -3.39 -0.92 -17.63
C LEU A 27 -1.96 -0.54 -18.01
N GLN A 28 -1.34 0.40 -17.27
CA GLN A 28 0.03 0.83 -17.49
C GLN A 28 1.02 0.09 -16.60
N ASP A 29 0.65 -0.22 -15.37
CA ASP A 29 1.50 -0.97 -14.45
C ASP A 29 1.39 -2.47 -14.75
N THR A 30 2.20 -2.92 -15.70
CA THR A 30 2.22 -4.33 -16.10
C THR A 30 2.82 -5.20 -15.00
N PRO A 31 2.53 -6.52 -14.99
CA PRO A 31 3.16 -7.44 -14.05
C PRO A 31 4.69 -7.39 -14.06
N ARG A 32 5.30 -7.19 -15.23
CA ARG A 32 6.74 -7.07 -15.35
C ARG A 32 7.27 -5.82 -14.64
N GLN A 33 6.64 -4.66 -14.88
CA GLN A 33 7.04 -3.41 -14.22
C GLN A 33 6.87 -3.49 -12.72
N MET A 34 5.79 -4.10 -12.25
CA MET A 34 5.53 -4.29 -10.83
C MET A 34 6.57 -5.20 -10.19
N ARG A 35 7.02 -6.24 -10.90
CA ARG A 35 8.07 -7.13 -10.42
C ARG A 35 9.41 -6.39 -10.30
N GLU A 36 9.75 -5.57 -11.31
CA GLU A 36 10.95 -4.75 -11.27
C GLU A 36 10.93 -3.76 -10.11
N TYR A 37 9.79 -3.10 -9.90
CA TYR A 37 9.60 -2.22 -8.76
C TYR A 37 9.80 -2.95 -7.43
N ALA A 38 9.21 -4.12 -7.30
CA ALA A 38 9.34 -4.94 -6.09
C ALA A 38 10.80 -5.32 -5.82
N GLU A 39 11.55 -5.69 -6.85
CA GLU A 39 12.98 -6.01 -6.72
C GLU A 39 13.79 -4.81 -6.28
N ILE A 40 13.57 -3.64 -6.90
CA ILE A 40 14.29 -2.41 -6.57
C ILE A 40 14.06 -1.98 -5.12
N HIS A 41 12.82 -2.09 -4.64
CA HIS A 41 12.43 -1.61 -3.31
C HIS A 41 12.45 -2.70 -2.24
N GLY A 42 12.78 -3.94 -2.60
CA GLY A 42 12.83 -5.04 -1.65
C GLY A 42 11.47 -5.48 -1.13
N ALA A 43 10.43 -5.36 -1.95
CA ALA A 43 9.11 -5.87 -1.64
C ALA A 43 9.13 -7.39 -1.81
N VAL A 44 9.34 -8.10 -0.73
CA VAL A 44 9.48 -9.55 -0.74
C VAL A 44 8.37 -10.23 0.05
N GLY A 45 7.93 -11.28 -0.50
CA GLY A 45 7.03 -12.35 -0.20
C GLY A 45 6.02 -12.15 0.92
N ASP A 46 6.45 -12.38 2.10
CA ASP A 46 5.56 -12.55 3.24
C ASP A 46 5.28 -11.26 4.01
N ILE A 47 6.05 -10.20 3.78
CA ILE A 47 5.86 -8.94 4.51
C ILE A 47 5.31 -7.81 3.63
N TRP A 48 5.70 -7.76 2.39
CA TRP A 48 5.28 -6.68 1.48
C TRP A 48 4.94 -7.22 0.10
N THR A 49 3.68 -7.07 -0.30
CA THR A 49 3.16 -7.50 -1.60
C THR A 49 2.81 -6.27 -2.44
N ILE A 50 3.22 -6.30 -3.69
CA ILE A 50 2.76 -5.34 -4.70
C ILE A 50 1.63 -6.00 -5.47
N ALA A 51 0.48 -5.35 -5.52
CA ALA A 51 -0.72 -5.91 -6.13
C ALA A 51 -1.28 -4.96 -7.18
N ARG A 52 -2.07 -5.51 -8.07
CA ARG A 52 -2.77 -4.79 -9.11
C ARG A 52 -4.24 -5.16 -9.03
N ILE A 53 -5.12 -4.16 -9.17
CA ILE A 53 -6.56 -4.42 -9.12
C ILE A 53 -7.02 -4.94 -10.48
N PHE A 54 -7.97 -5.85 -10.49
CA PHE A 54 -8.65 -6.26 -11.70
C PHE A 54 -9.37 -5.04 -12.31
N PRO A 55 -9.11 -4.65 -13.59
CA PRO A 55 -9.58 -3.36 -14.11
C PRO A 55 -11.06 -3.05 -13.90
N PRO A 56 -12.01 -4.00 -14.07
CA PRO A 56 -13.42 -3.74 -13.78
C PRO A 56 -13.73 -3.33 -12.34
N ASP A 57 -12.86 -3.66 -11.38
CA ASP A 57 -13.05 -3.34 -9.96
C ASP A 57 -12.35 -2.05 -9.54
N LEU A 58 -11.67 -1.37 -10.46
CA LEU A 58 -10.86 -0.19 -10.13
C LEU A 58 -11.70 0.93 -9.54
N ASP A 59 -12.87 1.22 -10.11
CA ASP A 59 -13.74 2.28 -9.62
C ASP A 59 -14.28 1.97 -8.22
N LEU A 60 -14.62 0.73 -7.96
CA LEU A 60 -15.05 0.30 -6.63
C LEU A 60 -13.93 0.48 -5.61
N MET A 61 -12.71 0.11 -5.96
CA MET A 61 -11.55 0.28 -5.09
C MET A 61 -11.31 1.77 -4.78
N LYS A 62 -11.32 2.63 -5.81
CA LYS A 62 -11.13 4.07 -5.62
C LYS A 62 -12.17 4.65 -4.68
N ARG A 63 -13.44 4.31 -4.86
CA ARG A 63 -14.53 4.80 -4.00
C ARG A 63 -14.42 4.26 -2.58
N SER A 64 -14.08 2.99 -2.44
CA SER A 64 -14.00 2.35 -1.11
C SER A 64 -12.89 2.94 -0.25
N PHE A 65 -11.77 3.35 -0.86
CA PHE A 65 -10.62 3.90 -0.15
C PHE A 65 -10.49 5.41 -0.28
N GLY A 66 -11.46 6.07 -0.93
CA GLY A 66 -11.42 7.52 -1.11
C GLY A 66 -10.28 8.01 -2.00
N LEU A 67 -9.79 7.17 -2.89
CA LEU A 67 -8.70 7.52 -3.79
C LEU A 67 -9.20 8.39 -4.92
N ARG A 68 -8.54 9.53 -5.13
CA ARG A 68 -8.79 10.44 -6.24
C ARG A 68 -7.58 10.43 -7.16
N VAL A 69 -7.83 10.20 -8.44
CA VAL A 69 -6.79 10.18 -9.47
C VAL A 69 -7.23 11.17 -10.56
N ILE A 70 -6.42 12.20 -10.78
CA ILE A 70 -6.70 13.27 -11.74
C ILE A 70 -5.56 13.31 -12.75
N PRO A 71 -5.83 13.19 -14.07
CA PRO A 71 -4.79 13.38 -15.07
C PRO A 71 -4.21 14.79 -14.97
N ASP A 72 -2.88 14.91 -15.08
CA ASP A 72 -2.21 16.19 -15.10
C ASP A 72 -1.87 16.62 -16.55
N ASP A 73 -1.44 17.88 -16.73
CA ASP A 73 -1.12 18.42 -18.05
C ASP A 73 0.20 17.86 -18.62
N MET A 74 0.94 17.10 -17.84
CA MET A 74 2.24 16.57 -18.21
C MET A 74 2.17 15.09 -18.61
N GLY A 75 0.97 14.55 -18.83
CA GLY A 75 0.77 13.14 -19.19
C GLY A 75 0.82 12.16 -18.02
N GLY A 76 0.94 12.65 -16.79
CA GLY A 76 0.89 11.84 -15.57
C GLY A 76 -0.43 12.00 -14.84
N TYR A 77 -0.41 11.67 -13.54
CA TYR A 77 -1.58 11.74 -12.68
C TYR A 77 -1.25 12.44 -11.37
N GLN A 78 -2.22 13.21 -10.87
CA GLN A 78 -2.22 13.65 -9.48
C GLN A 78 -3.16 12.74 -8.70
N HIS A 79 -2.75 12.29 -7.54
CA HIS A 79 -3.58 11.47 -6.67
C HIS A 79 -3.28 11.76 -5.20
N ASN A 80 -4.29 11.60 -4.38
CA ASN A 80 -4.08 11.56 -2.94
C ASN A 80 -3.46 10.22 -2.57
N ALA A 81 -2.59 10.22 -1.60
CA ALA A 81 -1.96 9.02 -1.11
C ALA A 81 -2.11 8.93 0.40
N ALA A 82 -2.42 7.75 0.88
CA ALA A 82 -2.58 7.49 2.30
C ALA A 82 -2.23 6.04 2.63
N ILE A 83 -1.93 5.80 3.89
CA ILE A 83 -1.76 4.45 4.41
C ILE A 83 -3.04 4.07 5.14
N HIS A 84 -3.70 3.04 4.66
CA HIS A 84 -4.92 2.50 5.25
C HIS A 84 -4.56 1.31 6.12
N LEU A 85 -4.90 1.39 7.39
CA LEU A 85 -4.65 0.32 8.35
C LEU A 85 -5.93 -0.48 8.55
N LEU A 86 -5.85 -1.78 8.27
CA LEU A 86 -6.95 -2.71 8.47
C LEU A 86 -6.63 -3.64 9.64
N ASP A 87 -7.65 -3.96 10.43
CA ASP A 87 -7.51 -4.91 11.52
C ASP A 87 -7.58 -6.37 11.02
N LYS A 88 -7.49 -7.32 11.94
CA LYS A 88 -7.50 -8.75 11.60
C LYS A 88 -8.80 -9.21 10.95
N SER A 89 -9.90 -8.49 11.14
CA SER A 89 -11.19 -8.80 10.53
C SER A 89 -11.37 -8.17 9.15
N GLY A 90 -10.38 -7.41 8.68
CA GLY A 90 -10.43 -6.69 7.40
C GLY A 90 -11.15 -5.35 7.47
N ARG A 91 -11.41 -4.83 8.67
CA ARG A 91 -12.05 -3.53 8.85
C ARG A 91 -11.01 -2.41 8.85
N LEU A 92 -11.37 -1.31 8.21
CA LEU A 92 -10.55 -0.10 8.25
C LEU A 92 -10.54 0.48 9.66
N SER A 93 -9.35 0.56 10.23
CA SER A 93 -9.14 1.12 11.57
C SER A 93 -8.76 2.59 11.52
N ASN A 94 -7.76 2.92 10.72
CA ASN A 94 -7.18 4.26 10.63
C ASN A 94 -6.72 4.56 9.22
N ILE A 95 -6.68 5.86 8.92
CA ILE A 95 -6.06 6.38 7.70
C ILE A 95 -4.96 7.35 8.13
N PHE A 96 -3.75 7.15 7.61
CA PHE A 96 -2.59 7.96 7.94
C PHE A 96 -2.04 8.66 6.71
N ASN A 97 -1.37 9.79 6.93
CA ASN A 97 -0.54 10.40 5.90
C ASN A 97 0.52 9.41 5.44
N ILE A 98 0.87 9.46 4.16
CA ILE A 98 1.84 8.51 3.57
C ILE A 98 3.23 8.59 4.21
N GLU A 99 3.56 9.71 4.87
CA GLU A 99 4.84 9.89 5.55
C GLU A 99 4.80 9.50 7.03
N ALA A 100 3.64 9.16 7.57
CA ALA A 100 3.43 8.90 8.99
C ALA A 100 3.85 7.48 9.40
N VAL A 101 5.07 7.08 9.05
CA VAL A 101 5.58 5.72 9.28
C VAL A 101 5.60 5.37 10.76
N ASP A 102 6.02 6.30 11.62
CA ASP A 102 6.12 6.06 13.06
C ASP A 102 4.74 5.85 13.70
N GLU A 103 3.77 6.66 13.31
CA GLU A 103 2.39 6.56 13.80
C GLU A 103 1.73 5.26 13.35
N VAL A 104 1.97 4.85 12.10
CA VAL A 104 1.49 3.56 11.59
C VAL A 104 2.09 2.41 12.39
N PHE A 105 3.40 2.44 12.59
CA PHE A 105 4.09 1.41 13.36
C PHE A 105 3.54 1.29 14.78
N GLN A 106 3.35 2.40 15.47
CA GLN A 106 2.77 2.42 16.81
C GLN A 106 1.34 1.86 16.82
N ALA A 107 0.53 2.24 15.84
CA ALA A 107 -0.83 1.73 15.73
C ALA A 107 -0.87 0.21 15.50
N VAL A 108 0.03 -0.31 14.67
CA VAL A 108 0.15 -1.76 14.47
C VAL A 108 0.52 -2.45 15.78
N GLN A 109 1.48 -1.92 16.52
CA GLN A 109 1.88 -2.50 17.81
C GLN A 109 0.71 -2.58 18.79
N ARG A 110 -0.13 -1.54 18.83
CA ARG A 110 -1.30 -1.51 19.71
C ARG A 110 -2.37 -2.55 19.35
N MET A 111 -2.40 -2.99 18.10
CA MET A 111 -3.35 -4.00 17.61
C MET A 111 -2.95 -5.44 17.93
N LEU A 112 -1.70 -5.65 18.26
CA LEU A 112 -1.13 -7.00 18.42
C LEU A 112 -1.10 -7.49 19.86
#